data_4c965050a0575bf1fcf44ccd9cd70541
#
_entry.id   4c965050a0575bf1fcf44ccd9cd70541
#
_cell.length_a   1.000
_cell.length_b   1.000
_cell.length_c   1.000
_cell.angle_alpha   90.00
_cell.angle_beta   90.00
_cell.angle_gamma   90.00
#
_symmetry.space_group_name_H-M   'P 1'
#
loop_
_entity.id
_entity.type
_entity.pdbx_description
1 polymer ?
#
loop_
_entity_poly.entity_id
_entity_poly.type
_entity_poly.pdbx_seq_one_letter_code
_entity_poly.pdbx_strand_id
1 'polypeptide(L)'
;MLLYLLLETVVLSTLLYLYLHRKTRISLRYLYIDNVGVILATLLLAVWVSGLLPDNWRWLIYVALVPGLVVGIAFAFTMIRFWRTPRRKIMAKSDEIVSPADGNVIYITRVEAGEIPVSIKGKRYSRLEELTKTDILQKPCWLVGINMTPFDVHKNCAPIDGDIIINQHFDGKFLSLKDEKALTENERNTYVIGNDQLKIGIVQIASRLVRRIDSYVKEGAAIKKGDWLGMIRFGSQVDVILPIEYDVKVKLKDQIYAGETILAAPSKTMTSS
;
A
#
# COMPACT_ATOMS: atom_id res chain seq x y z
N MET A 1 -36.11 6.40 20.84
CA MET A 1 -34.95 5.50 20.96
C MET A 1 -34.27 5.22 19.60
N LEU A 2 -34.97 4.62 18.65
CA LEU A 2 -34.36 4.23 17.34
C LEU A 2 -33.78 5.40 16.56
N LEU A 3 -34.43 6.57 16.55
CA LEU A 3 -33.94 7.77 15.87
C LEU A 3 -32.64 8.29 16.48
N TYR A 4 -32.49 8.27 17.80
CA TYR A 4 -31.26 8.68 18.49
C TYR A 4 -30.12 7.70 18.17
N LEU A 5 -30.36 6.38 18.21
CA LEU A 5 -29.38 5.37 17.80
C LEU A 5 -28.90 5.60 16.37
N LEU A 6 -29.82 5.87 15.47
CA LEU A 6 -29.47 6.14 14.06
C LEU A 6 -28.61 7.39 13.95
N LEU A 7 -29.03 8.50 14.54
CA LEU A 7 -28.29 9.76 14.46
C LEU A 7 -26.90 9.63 15.08
N GLU A 8 -26.80 9.05 16.28
CA GLU A 8 -25.52 8.84 16.96
C GLU A 8 -24.57 7.97 16.13
N THR A 9 -25.05 6.82 15.62
CA THR A 9 -24.24 5.90 14.82
C THR A 9 -23.76 6.57 13.54
N VAL A 10 -24.65 7.29 12.83
CA VAL A 10 -24.29 8.01 11.59
C VAL A 10 -23.23 9.07 11.89
N VAL A 11 -23.42 9.88 12.93
CA VAL A 11 -22.48 10.95 13.28
C VAL A 11 -21.11 10.37 13.67
N LEU A 12 -21.07 9.42 14.60
CA LEU A 12 -19.81 8.84 15.08
C LEU A 12 -19.05 8.12 13.97
N SER A 13 -19.73 7.27 13.19
CA SER A 13 -19.10 6.54 12.09
C SER A 13 -18.57 7.49 11.02
N THR A 14 -19.37 8.50 10.63
CA THR A 14 -18.94 9.48 9.61
C THR A 14 -17.76 10.32 10.11
N LEU A 15 -17.77 10.78 11.37
CA LEU A 15 -16.64 11.51 11.95
C LEU A 15 -15.36 10.65 11.99
N LEU A 16 -15.48 9.36 12.35
CA LEU A 16 -14.37 8.42 12.35
C LEU A 16 -13.76 8.28 10.93
N TYR A 17 -14.59 8.07 9.91
CA TYR A 17 -14.12 7.91 8.53
C TYR A 17 -13.57 9.21 7.94
N LEU A 18 -14.13 10.37 8.28
CA LEU A 18 -13.56 11.68 7.92
C LEU A 18 -12.19 11.91 8.56
N TYR A 19 -12.04 11.54 9.83
CA TYR A 19 -10.76 11.57 10.52
C TYR A 19 -9.72 10.66 9.84
N LEU A 20 -10.11 9.41 9.53
CA LEU A 20 -9.25 8.46 8.81
C LEU A 20 -8.87 8.99 7.43
N HIS A 21 -9.80 9.55 6.67
CA HIS A 21 -9.52 10.15 5.37
C HIS A 21 -8.48 11.29 5.48
N ARG A 22 -8.66 12.21 6.44
CA ARG A 22 -7.70 13.30 6.64
C ARG A 22 -6.31 12.83 7.07
N LYS A 23 -6.25 11.80 7.92
CA LYS A 23 -4.99 11.31 8.49
C LYS A 23 -4.23 10.36 7.57
N THR A 24 -4.92 9.48 6.88
CA THR A 24 -4.33 8.39 6.08
C THR A 24 -4.51 8.58 4.57
N ARG A 25 -5.24 9.62 4.13
CA ARG A 25 -5.56 9.88 2.72
C ARG A 25 -6.24 8.69 2.01
N ILE A 26 -7.04 7.93 2.75
CA ILE A 26 -7.83 6.84 2.17
C ILE A 26 -8.75 7.37 1.07
N SER A 27 -9.01 6.53 0.06
CA SER A 27 -9.94 6.86 -1.01
C SER A 27 -11.33 7.18 -0.48
N LEU A 28 -12.00 8.19 -1.04
CA LEU A 28 -13.40 8.54 -0.72
C LEU A 28 -14.36 7.37 -0.90
N ARG A 29 -14.03 6.41 -1.78
CA ARG A 29 -14.80 5.18 -1.95
C ARG A 29 -14.98 4.40 -0.63
N TYR A 30 -13.93 4.32 0.19
CA TYR A 30 -14.01 3.67 1.50
C TYR A 30 -14.82 4.49 2.50
N LEU A 31 -14.77 5.82 2.40
CA LEU A 31 -15.62 6.70 3.20
C LEU A 31 -17.10 6.37 3.00
N TYR A 32 -17.53 6.15 1.75
CA TYR A 32 -18.95 5.86 1.48
C TYR A 32 -19.32 4.40 1.77
N ILE A 33 -18.60 3.45 1.20
CA ILE A 33 -19.00 2.03 1.25
C ILE A 33 -18.82 1.45 2.66
N ASP A 34 -17.65 1.64 3.27
CA ASP A 34 -17.35 1.05 4.58
C ASP A 34 -18.12 1.77 5.69
N ASN A 35 -18.27 3.10 5.59
CA ASN A 35 -19.06 3.87 6.55
C ASN A 35 -20.50 3.36 6.60
N VAL A 36 -21.15 3.16 5.44
CA VAL A 36 -22.51 2.60 5.39
C VAL A 36 -22.53 1.19 6.00
N GLY A 37 -21.55 0.34 5.68
CA GLY A 37 -21.44 -0.99 6.29
C GLY A 37 -21.32 -0.97 7.80
N VAL A 38 -20.49 -0.07 8.35
CA VAL A 38 -20.32 0.12 9.79
C VAL A 38 -21.60 0.63 10.45
N ILE A 39 -22.28 1.60 9.83
CA ILE A 39 -23.54 2.13 10.33
C ILE A 39 -24.58 1.01 10.43
N LEU A 40 -24.80 0.26 9.35
CA LEU A 40 -25.80 -0.81 9.31
C LEU A 40 -25.51 -1.92 10.32
N ALA A 41 -24.26 -2.40 10.39
CA ALA A 41 -23.86 -3.44 11.32
C ALA A 41 -23.98 -2.98 12.79
N THR A 42 -23.58 -1.75 13.09
CA THR A 42 -23.71 -1.17 14.44
C THR A 42 -25.17 -1.06 14.86
N LEU A 43 -26.04 -0.57 13.96
CA LEU A 43 -27.49 -0.44 14.25
C LEU A 43 -28.13 -1.79 14.52
N LEU A 44 -27.85 -2.80 13.68
CA LEU A 44 -28.40 -4.14 13.86
C LEU A 44 -27.99 -4.74 15.21
N LEU A 45 -26.70 -4.64 15.57
CA LEU A 45 -26.19 -5.15 16.85
C LEU A 45 -26.73 -4.35 18.04
N ALA A 46 -26.77 -3.03 17.95
CA ALA A 46 -27.28 -2.18 19.05
C ALA A 46 -28.77 -2.43 19.31
N VAL A 47 -29.59 -2.57 18.27
CA VAL A 47 -31.01 -2.91 18.39
C VAL A 47 -31.18 -4.31 19.01
N TRP A 48 -30.42 -5.30 18.56
CA TRP A 48 -30.44 -6.65 19.09
C TRP A 48 -30.09 -6.67 20.58
N VAL A 49 -29.00 -6.02 21.00
CA VAL A 49 -28.58 -5.93 22.40
C VAL A 49 -29.59 -5.16 23.23
N SER A 50 -30.23 -4.10 22.68
CA SER A 50 -31.25 -3.33 23.39
C SER A 50 -32.46 -4.15 23.83
N GLY A 51 -32.78 -5.20 23.06
CA GLY A 51 -33.85 -6.16 23.39
C GLY A 51 -33.49 -7.11 24.54
N LEU A 52 -32.19 -7.25 24.86
CA LEU A 52 -31.70 -8.11 25.93
C LEU A 52 -31.49 -7.37 27.26
N LEU A 53 -31.44 -6.03 27.24
CA LEU A 53 -31.13 -5.22 28.40
C LEU A 53 -32.41 -4.72 29.11
N PRO A 54 -32.43 -4.73 30.47
CA PRO A 54 -33.46 -4.04 31.25
C PRO A 54 -33.48 -2.54 30.92
N ASP A 55 -34.65 -1.90 31.06
CA ASP A 55 -34.87 -0.50 30.70
C ASP A 55 -33.90 0.48 31.39
N ASN A 56 -33.59 0.23 32.66
CA ASN A 56 -32.70 1.05 33.45
C ASN A 56 -31.22 1.03 33.00
N TRP A 57 -30.84 0.02 32.16
CA TRP A 57 -29.47 -0.11 31.62
C TRP A 57 -29.36 0.35 30.18
N ARG A 58 -30.44 0.69 29.49
CA ARG A 58 -30.44 1.08 28.08
C ARG A 58 -29.60 2.32 27.76
N TRP A 59 -29.34 3.18 28.73
CA TRP A 59 -28.45 4.32 28.53
C TRP A 59 -27.01 3.90 28.21
N LEU A 60 -26.57 2.71 28.68
CA LEU A 60 -25.24 2.18 28.35
C LEU A 60 -25.08 1.90 26.86
N ILE A 61 -26.19 1.68 26.11
CA ILE A 61 -26.16 1.48 24.67
C ILE A 61 -25.57 2.71 24.00
N TYR A 62 -26.01 3.89 24.38
CA TYR A 62 -25.54 5.15 23.79
C TYR A 62 -24.13 5.51 24.24
N VAL A 63 -23.82 5.37 25.51
CA VAL A 63 -22.56 5.88 26.09
C VAL A 63 -21.37 4.96 25.81
N ALA A 64 -21.59 3.65 25.74
CA ALA A 64 -20.50 2.67 25.64
C ALA A 64 -20.63 1.74 24.44
N LEU A 65 -21.82 1.13 24.23
CA LEU A 65 -21.98 0.10 23.22
C LEU A 65 -21.85 0.66 21.80
N VAL A 66 -22.58 1.71 21.44
CA VAL A 66 -22.55 2.28 20.08
C VAL A 66 -21.16 2.80 19.72
N PRO A 67 -20.49 3.64 20.53
CA PRO A 67 -19.12 4.05 20.23
C PRO A 67 -18.15 2.87 20.10
N GLY A 68 -18.24 1.87 20.99
CA GLY A 68 -17.42 0.67 20.95
C GLY A 68 -17.64 -0.16 19.68
N LEU A 69 -18.90 -0.36 19.27
CA LEU A 69 -19.25 -1.07 18.05
C LEU A 69 -18.76 -0.34 16.79
N VAL A 70 -18.94 0.98 16.71
CA VAL A 70 -18.46 1.80 15.59
C VAL A 70 -16.96 1.59 15.39
N VAL A 71 -16.18 1.74 16.45
CA VAL A 71 -14.72 1.56 16.40
C VAL A 71 -14.33 0.11 16.09
N GLY A 72 -14.95 -0.85 16.79
CA GLY A 72 -14.65 -2.28 16.62
C GLY A 72 -14.99 -2.80 15.22
N ILE A 73 -16.16 -2.45 14.70
CA ILE A 73 -16.60 -2.87 13.36
C ILE A 73 -15.75 -2.17 12.29
N ALA A 74 -15.48 -0.87 12.42
CA ALA A 74 -14.59 -0.17 11.49
C ALA A 74 -13.18 -0.78 11.48
N PHE A 75 -12.66 -1.18 12.63
CA PHE A 75 -11.39 -1.91 12.73
C PHE A 75 -11.47 -3.27 12.04
N ALA A 76 -12.55 -4.04 12.25
CA ALA A 76 -12.75 -5.33 11.60
C ALA A 76 -12.81 -5.19 10.06
N PHE A 77 -13.55 -4.21 9.53
CA PHE A 77 -13.57 -3.90 8.10
C PHE A 77 -12.18 -3.57 7.57
N THR A 78 -11.41 -2.75 8.31
CA THR A 78 -10.03 -2.42 7.94
C THR A 78 -9.16 -3.67 7.89
N MET A 79 -9.28 -4.57 8.88
CA MET A 79 -8.53 -5.83 8.91
C MET A 79 -8.91 -6.76 7.75
N ILE A 80 -10.19 -6.90 7.44
CA ILE A 80 -10.65 -7.68 6.28
C ILE A 80 -10.06 -7.12 4.98
N ARG A 81 -10.03 -5.80 4.83
CA ARG A 81 -9.42 -5.16 3.65
C ARG A 81 -7.92 -5.37 3.60
N PHE A 82 -7.25 -5.24 4.72
CA PHE A 82 -5.81 -5.43 4.85
C PHE A 82 -5.37 -6.84 4.43
N TRP A 83 -6.07 -7.86 4.90
CA TRP A 83 -5.71 -9.26 4.65
C TRP A 83 -6.29 -9.84 3.36
N ARG A 84 -7.13 -9.07 2.64
CA ARG A 84 -7.75 -9.57 1.40
C ARG A 84 -6.71 -9.91 0.35
N THR A 85 -7.02 -10.94 -0.43
CA THR A 85 -6.23 -11.34 -1.61
C THR A 85 -7.16 -11.29 -2.83
N PRO A 86 -7.35 -10.12 -3.45
CA PRO A 86 -8.24 -10.01 -4.59
C PRO A 86 -7.67 -10.74 -5.81
N ARG A 87 -8.54 -11.32 -6.61
CA ARG A 87 -8.16 -11.79 -7.95
C ARG A 87 -8.02 -10.56 -8.84
N ARG A 88 -6.81 -10.34 -9.38
CA ARG A 88 -6.50 -9.21 -10.26
C ARG A 88 -6.62 -9.64 -11.71
N LYS A 89 -7.23 -8.79 -12.53
CA LYS A 89 -7.26 -8.99 -13.98
C LYS A 89 -6.17 -8.15 -14.61
N ILE A 90 -5.10 -8.81 -15.06
CA ILE A 90 -3.98 -8.15 -15.70
C ILE A 90 -4.34 -7.92 -17.17
N MET A 91 -4.49 -6.64 -17.52
CA MET A 91 -4.82 -6.21 -18.88
C MET A 91 -3.62 -5.62 -19.61
N ALA A 92 -2.48 -5.49 -18.93
CA ALA A 92 -1.24 -4.93 -19.48
C ALA A 92 -0.64 -5.84 -20.52
N LYS A 93 -0.05 -5.26 -21.55
CA LYS A 93 0.73 -5.96 -22.58
C LYS A 93 2.00 -6.59 -21.98
N SER A 94 2.65 -7.46 -22.74
CA SER A 94 3.88 -8.13 -22.29
C SER A 94 5.00 -7.15 -21.95
N ASP A 95 5.13 -6.08 -22.74
CA ASP A 95 6.15 -5.04 -22.63
C ASP A 95 5.79 -3.92 -21.62
N GLU A 96 4.57 -3.88 -21.11
CA GLU A 96 4.14 -2.91 -20.10
C GLU A 96 4.44 -3.40 -18.69
N ILE A 97 4.85 -2.49 -17.82
CA ILE A 97 5.16 -2.73 -16.41
C ILE A 97 3.95 -2.35 -15.57
N VAL A 98 3.43 -3.29 -14.79
CA VAL A 98 2.31 -3.03 -13.88
C VAL A 98 2.80 -2.59 -12.49
N SER A 99 1.93 -1.92 -11.74
CA SER A 99 2.22 -1.59 -10.35
C SER A 99 2.39 -2.85 -9.51
N PRO A 100 3.45 -2.97 -8.71
CA PRO A 100 3.61 -4.10 -7.79
C PRO A 100 2.78 -3.95 -6.50
N ALA A 101 2.20 -2.78 -6.25
CA ALA A 101 1.51 -2.47 -5.00
C ALA A 101 0.23 -1.67 -5.22
N ASP A 102 -0.72 -1.83 -4.29
CA ASP A 102 -1.82 -0.88 -4.10
C ASP A 102 -1.30 0.31 -3.29
N GLY A 103 -1.75 1.52 -3.59
CA GLY A 103 -1.41 2.70 -2.79
C GLY A 103 -1.40 3.99 -3.57
N ASN A 104 -0.91 5.03 -2.92
CA ASN A 104 -0.78 6.36 -3.53
C ASN A 104 0.66 6.61 -3.96
N VAL A 105 0.84 7.12 -5.17
CA VAL A 105 2.15 7.56 -5.66
C VAL A 105 2.60 8.80 -4.89
N ILE A 106 3.72 8.70 -4.18
CA ILE A 106 4.23 9.76 -3.31
C ILE A 106 5.41 10.53 -3.92
N TYR A 107 6.17 9.91 -4.81
CA TYR A 107 7.18 10.56 -5.63
C TYR A 107 7.46 9.78 -6.92
N ILE A 108 7.94 10.52 -7.92
CA ILE A 108 8.49 10.01 -9.17
C ILE A 108 9.76 10.82 -9.40
N THR A 109 10.91 10.17 -9.37
CA THR A 109 12.21 10.82 -9.44
C THR A 109 13.08 10.14 -10.47
N ARG A 110 13.72 10.94 -11.33
CA ARG A 110 14.77 10.48 -12.22
C ARG A 110 16.09 10.46 -11.46
N VAL A 111 16.77 9.32 -11.49
CA VAL A 111 18.03 9.07 -10.82
C VAL A 111 19.13 8.98 -11.87
N GLU A 112 19.97 10.02 -11.99
CA GLU A 112 21.04 10.09 -12.99
C GLU A 112 22.32 9.40 -12.54
N ALA A 113 22.89 9.87 -11.43
CA ALA A 113 24.19 9.43 -10.91
C ALA A 113 24.06 8.44 -9.73
N GLY A 114 22.87 7.87 -9.51
CA GLY A 114 22.62 6.97 -8.39
C GLY A 114 22.31 7.68 -7.07
N GLU A 115 22.22 9.00 -7.06
CA GLU A 115 21.79 9.78 -5.89
C GLU A 115 20.27 9.93 -5.87
N ILE A 116 19.64 9.55 -4.77
CA ILE A 116 18.20 9.69 -4.54
C ILE A 116 17.92 10.77 -3.49
N PRO A 117 16.92 11.63 -3.69
CA PRO A 117 16.50 12.58 -2.66
C PRO A 117 15.84 11.83 -1.50
N VAL A 118 16.42 11.92 -0.31
CA VAL A 118 15.91 11.24 0.91
C VAL A 118 14.91 12.14 1.66
N SER A 119 14.83 13.42 1.31
CA SER A 119 13.97 14.39 2.00
C SER A 119 13.25 15.31 1.01
N ILE A 120 11.94 15.46 1.21
CA ILE A 120 11.12 16.44 0.47
C ILE A 120 11.46 17.91 0.87
N LYS A 121 12.06 18.11 2.04
CA LYS A 121 12.39 19.43 2.62
C LYS A 121 13.87 19.74 2.76
N GLY A 122 14.75 18.76 2.59
CA GLY A 122 16.20 18.90 2.81
C GLY A 122 17.02 18.48 1.61
N LYS A 123 18.20 19.07 1.48
CA LYS A 123 19.21 18.71 0.46
C LYS A 123 20.00 17.46 0.88
N ARG A 124 19.33 16.43 1.42
CA ARG A 124 20.00 15.18 1.73
C ARG A 124 19.76 14.19 0.60
N TYR A 125 20.85 13.64 0.12
CA TYR A 125 20.87 12.60 -0.89
C TYR A 125 21.42 11.32 -0.27
N SER A 126 20.94 10.18 -0.70
CA SER A 126 21.50 8.87 -0.42
C SER A 126 21.80 8.18 -1.75
N ARG A 127 22.56 7.10 -1.73
CA ARG A 127 22.80 6.34 -2.94
C ARG A 127 21.67 5.37 -3.22
N LEU A 128 21.38 5.12 -4.50
CA LEU A 128 20.38 4.14 -4.89
C LEU A 128 20.71 2.76 -4.30
N GLU A 129 21.99 2.40 -4.23
CA GLU A 129 22.47 1.15 -3.65
C GLU A 129 22.18 1.06 -2.13
N GLU A 130 22.14 2.19 -1.41
CA GLU A 130 21.75 2.20 0.00
C GLU A 130 20.27 1.90 0.20
N LEU A 131 19.43 2.32 -0.73
CA LEU A 131 18.01 1.99 -0.76
C LEU A 131 17.79 0.52 -1.16
N THR A 132 18.35 0.12 -2.29
CA THR A 132 18.13 -1.19 -2.90
C THR A 132 18.98 -2.28 -2.28
N LYS A 133 20.09 -1.91 -1.64
CA LYS A 133 21.14 -2.82 -1.13
C LYS A 133 21.75 -3.70 -2.23
N THR A 134 21.71 -3.24 -3.49
CA THR A 134 22.31 -3.90 -4.65
C THR A 134 22.75 -2.87 -5.68
N ASP A 135 23.75 -3.20 -6.49
CA ASP A 135 24.29 -2.40 -7.58
C ASP A 135 23.90 -2.95 -8.99
N ILE A 136 23.12 -4.03 -9.01
CA ILE A 136 22.73 -4.72 -10.25
C ILE A 136 21.75 -3.90 -11.13
N LEU A 137 21.09 -2.89 -10.55
CA LEU A 137 20.13 -2.05 -11.26
C LEU A 137 20.82 -0.99 -12.11
N GLN A 138 20.36 -0.83 -13.33
CA GLN A 138 20.92 0.12 -14.30
C GLN A 138 20.67 1.57 -13.91
N LYS A 139 21.57 2.45 -14.31
CA LYS A 139 21.49 3.92 -14.18
C LYS A 139 21.83 4.56 -15.54
N PRO A 140 21.12 5.63 -15.92
CA PRO A 140 20.03 6.29 -15.19
C PRO A 140 18.77 5.44 -15.08
N CYS A 141 17.89 5.76 -14.11
CA CYS A 141 16.64 5.03 -13.87
C CYS A 141 15.54 5.94 -13.32
N TRP A 142 14.30 5.45 -13.33
CA TRP A 142 13.20 6.06 -12.59
C TRP A 142 13.04 5.39 -11.22
N LEU A 143 12.79 6.19 -10.19
CA LEU A 143 12.40 5.75 -8.87
C LEU A 143 10.97 6.23 -8.60
N VAL A 144 10.05 5.29 -8.38
CA VAL A 144 8.64 5.56 -8.08
C VAL A 144 8.32 5.03 -6.69
N GLY A 145 7.92 5.93 -5.79
CA GLY A 145 7.51 5.56 -4.43
C GLY A 145 6.00 5.44 -4.29
N ILE A 146 5.54 4.36 -3.68
CA ILE A 146 4.13 4.01 -3.47
C ILE A 146 3.89 3.86 -1.97
N ASN A 147 3.05 4.71 -1.40
CA ASN A 147 2.65 4.62 0.00
C ASN A 147 1.35 3.83 0.13
N MET A 148 1.38 2.79 0.96
CA MET A 148 0.25 1.92 1.20
C MET A 148 -0.46 2.32 2.51
N THR A 149 -1.77 2.46 2.46
CA THR A 149 -2.61 2.73 3.64
C THR A 149 -3.18 1.42 4.19
N PRO A 150 -3.66 1.35 5.44
CA PRO A 150 -4.27 0.13 5.99
C PRO A 150 -5.47 -0.41 5.18
N PHE A 151 -6.05 0.39 4.29
CA PHE A 151 -7.17 0.01 3.43
C PHE A 151 -6.72 -0.62 2.09
N ASP A 152 -5.46 -0.47 1.74
CA ASP A 152 -4.86 -1.04 0.54
C ASP A 152 -4.52 -2.51 0.73
N VAL A 153 -4.40 -3.25 -0.37
CA VAL A 153 -3.91 -4.63 -0.33
C VAL A 153 -2.41 -4.61 -0.05
N HIS A 154 -1.99 -5.27 1.02
CA HIS A 154 -0.59 -5.27 1.46
C HIS A 154 0.26 -6.40 0.85
N LYS A 155 -0.33 -7.20 -0.04
CA LYS A 155 0.41 -8.12 -0.89
C LYS A 155 0.95 -7.40 -2.11
N ASN A 156 2.20 -7.62 -2.41
CA ASN A 156 2.87 -7.07 -3.58
C ASN A 156 3.06 -8.14 -4.65
N CYS A 157 2.96 -7.76 -5.92
CA CYS A 157 3.04 -8.67 -7.04
C CYS A 157 4.21 -8.34 -7.99
N ALA A 158 4.55 -9.31 -8.82
CA ALA A 158 5.53 -9.13 -9.88
C ALA A 158 5.03 -8.14 -10.94
N PRO A 159 5.79 -7.09 -11.29
CA PRO A 159 5.41 -6.10 -12.27
C PRO A 159 5.61 -6.57 -13.72
N ILE A 160 6.42 -7.59 -13.93
CA ILE A 160 6.76 -8.19 -15.25
C ILE A 160 6.87 -9.70 -15.12
N ASP A 161 6.87 -10.39 -16.26
CA ASP A 161 7.32 -11.78 -16.35
C ASP A 161 8.85 -11.83 -16.30
N GLY A 162 9.43 -12.84 -15.65
CA GLY A 162 10.88 -13.02 -15.55
C GLY A 162 11.29 -13.93 -14.42
N ASP A 163 12.55 -13.86 -14.04
CA ASP A 163 13.15 -14.61 -12.95
C ASP A 163 13.48 -13.70 -11.77
N ILE A 164 13.35 -14.23 -10.57
CA ILE A 164 13.79 -13.54 -9.33
C ILE A 164 15.32 -13.61 -9.27
N ILE A 165 15.99 -12.53 -9.65
CA ILE A 165 17.47 -12.45 -9.65
C ILE A 165 17.97 -12.23 -8.22
N ILE A 166 17.28 -11.39 -7.45
CA ILE A 166 17.58 -11.09 -6.04
C ILE A 166 16.27 -11.17 -5.24
N ASN A 167 16.33 -11.81 -4.10
CA ASN A 167 15.33 -11.76 -3.06
C ASN A 167 16.02 -11.71 -1.72
N GLN A 168 16.31 -10.52 -1.22
CA GLN A 168 17.13 -10.33 -0.03
C GLN A 168 16.45 -9.47 1.00
N HIS A 169 16.31 -10.02 2.20
CA HIS A 169 15.79 -9.35 3.38
C HIS A 169 16.92 -8.67 4.15
N PHE A 170 16.65 -7.46 4.64
CA PHE A 170 17.55 -6.69 5.48
C PHE A 170 16.83 -6.25 6.73
N ASP A 171 17.34 -6.67 7.87
CA ASP A 171 16.94 -6.14 9.16
C ASP A 171 17.23 -4.65 9.24
N GLY A 172 16.37 -3.92 9.93
CA GLY A 172 16.53 -2.47 10.02
C GLY A 172 15.81 -1.87 11.22
N LYS A 173 15.83 -0.54 11.26
CA LYS A 173 15.09 0.25 12.25
C LYS A 173 13.61 0.30 11.92
N PHE A 174 12.83 0.85 12.85
CA PHE A 174 11.38 0.99 12.75
C PHE A 174 11.00 2.46 12.87
N LEU A 175 11.57 3.25 11.99
CA LEU A 175 11.31 4.68 11.92
C LEU A 175 9.95 4.91 11.25
N SER A 176 9.29 6.00 11.62
CA SER A 176 8.12 6.46 10.88
C SER A 176 8.52 6.78 9.44
N LEU A 177 7.73 6.41 8.44
CA LEU A 177 7.98 6.80 7.03
C LEU A 177 7.99 8.32 6.81
N LYS A 178 7.67 9.11 7.84
CA LYS A 178 7.88 10.57 7.84
C LYS A 178 9.31 10.98 8.21
N ASP A 179 10.09 10.05 8.75
CA ASP A 179 11.50 10.25 9.06
C ASP A 179 12.33 10.05 7.79
N GLU A 180 13.22 10.98 7.51
CA GLU A 180 14.08 10.95 6.31
C GLU A 180 14.96 9.70 6.24
N LYS A 181 15.36 9.16 7.40
CA LYS A 181 16.20 7.97 7.50
C LYS A 181 15.43 6.67 7.26
N ALA A 182 14.10 6.71 7.30
CA ALA A 182 13.27 5.50 7.15
C ALA A 182 13.54 4.77 5.83
N LEU A 183 13.77 5.51 4.75
CA LEU A 183 14.04 4.94 3.42
C LEU A 183 15.32 4.08 3.37
N THR A 184 16.31 4.39 4.19
CA THR A 184 17.62 3.72 4.15
C THR A 184 17.91 2.87 5.38
N GLU A 185 17.22 3.11 6.50
CA GLU A 185 17.49 2.44 7.77
C GLU A 185 16.39 1.47 8.23
N ASN A 186 15.17 1.55 7.68
CA ASN A 186 14.10 0.62 8.06
C ASN A 186 14.32 -0.78 7.48
N GLU A 187 13.68 -1.77 8.14
CA GLU A 187 13.56 -3.13 7.64
C GLU A 187 13.00 -3.12 6.22
N ARG A 188 13.63 -3.88 5.33
CA ARG A 188 13.27 -3.96 3.92
C ARG A 188 13.49 -5.33 3.32
N ASN A 189 12.83 -5.56 2.21
CA ASN A 189 13.11 -6.67 1.32
C ASN A 189 13.28 -6.16 -0.11
N THR A 190 14.38 -6.50 -0.73
CA THR A 190 14.68 -6.11 -2.11
C THR A 190 14.49 -7.30 -3.03
N TYR A 191 13.66 -7.11 -4.04
CA TYR A 191 13.57 -8.01 -5.19
C TYR A 191 14.19 -7.33 -6.40
N VAL A 192 14.93 -8.09 -7.18
CA VAL A 192 15.25 -7.75 -8.56
C VAL A 192 14.65 -8.83 -9.44
N ILE A 193 13.76 -8.43 -10.33
CA ILE A 193 13.14 -9.30 -11.32
C ILE A 193 13.69 -8.92 -12.67
N GLY A 194 14.12 -9.89 -13.44
CA GLY A 194 14.66 -9.65 -14.77
C GLY A 194 14.26 -10.71 -15.77
N ASN A 195 14.30 -10.30 -17.02
CA ASN A 195 14.22 -11.15 -18.19
C ASN A 195 15.30 -10.72 -19.20
N ASP A 196 15.28 -11.27 -20.43
CA ASP A 196 16.26 -10.95 -21.47
C ASP A 196 16.30 -9.46 -21.87
N GLN A 197 15.25 -8.69 -21.57
CA GLN A 197 15.08 -7.31 -22.02
C GLN A 197 15.38 -6.28 -20.94
N LEU A 198 14.97 -6.53 -19.68
CA LEU A 198 15.04 -5.53 -18.61
C LEU A 198 15.15 -6.13 -17.21
N LYS A 199 15.62 -5.32 -16.27
CA LYS A 199 15.65 -5.61 -14.84
C LYS A 199 14.88 -4.54 -14.10
N ILE A 200 14.03 -4.94 -13.14
CA ILE A 200 13.23 -4.05 -12.29
C ILE A 200 13.56 -4.34 -10.85
N GLY A 201 13.78 -3.26 -10.09
CA GLY A 201 13.94 -3.33 -8.64
C GLY A 201 12.63 -3.05 -7.93
N ILE A 202 12.34 -3.81 -6.88
CA ILE A 202 11.20 -3.59 -5.98
C ILE A 202 11.76 -3.62 -4.57
N VAL A 203 11.59 -2.53 -3.83
CA VAL A 203 12.02 -2.44 -2.43
C VAL A 203 10.79 -2.30 -1.57
N GLN A 204 10.48 -3.33 -0.80
CA GLN A 204 9.48 -3.29 0.26
C GLN A 204 10.10 -2.66 1.50
N ILE A 205 9.47 -1.64 2.08
CA ILE A 205 9.97 -0.92 3.25
C ILE A 205 8.91 -0.97 4.33
N ALA A 206 9.25 -1.59 5.46
CA ALA A 206 8.36 -1.65 6.62
C ALA A 206 8.39 -0.33 7.40
N SER A 207 7.30 -0.03 8.11
CA SER A 207 7.22 1.14 8.97
C SER A 207 7.10 0.76 10.45
N ARG A 208 6.79 1.75 11.28
CA ARG A 208 6.88 1.73 12.75
C ARG A 208 6.03 0.65 13.44
N LEU A 209 4.91 0.19 12.88
CA LEU A 209 3.89 -0.53 13.65
C LEU A 209 4.05 -2.04 13.72
N VAL A 210 4.43 -2.71 12.64
CA VAL A 210 4.63 -4.17 12.64
C VAL A 210 5.84 -4.52 11.78
N ARG A 211 6.66 -5.38 12.33
CA ARG A 211 8.03 -5.69 11.91
C ARG A 211 8.04 -6.97 11.11
N ARG A 212 7.37 -7.05 9.96
CA ARG A 212 7.49 -8.26 9.18
C ARG A 212 7.18 -8.04 7.71
N ILE A 213 8.15 -8.37 6.89
CA ILE A 213 8.00 -8.55 5.46
C ILE A 213 8.07 -10.05 5.20
N ASP A 214 6.98 -10.61 4.70
CA ASP A 214 6.92 -12.02 4.30
C ASP A 214 7.21 -12.12 2.80
N SER A 215 8.23 -12.87 2.40
CA SER A 215 8.49 -13.24 1.01
C SER A 215 7.85 -14.58 0.69
N TYR A 216 7.21 -14.69 -0.49
CA TYR A 216 6.52 -15.89 -0.96
C TYR A 216 7.32 -16.62 -2.06
N VAL A 217 8.35 -15.99 -2.58
CA VAL A 217 9.18 -16.47 -3.68
C VAL A 217 10.60 -16.69 -3.23
N LYS A 218 11.34 -17.48 -4.01
CA LYS A 218 12.77 -17.72 -3.78
C LYS A 218 13.58 -17.13 -4.93
N GLU A 219 14.81 -16.79 -4.65
CA GLU A 219 15.80 -16.43 -5.66
C GLU A 219 15.98 -17.56 -6.67
N GLY A 220 16.08 -17.21 -7.96
CA GLY A 220 16.13 -18.17 -9.08
C GLY A 220 14.77 -18.70 -9.53
N ALA A 221 13.65 -18.34 -8.88
CA ALA A 221 12.33 -18.80 -9.30
C ALA A 221 11.79 -17.97 -10.47
N ALA A 222 11.21 -18.65 -11.47
CA ALA A 222 10.44 -17.99 -12.53
C ALA A 222 9.11 -17.45 -11.95
N ILE A 223 8.73 -16.25 -12.39
CA ILE A 223 7.52 -15.57 -11.92
C ILE A 223 6.79 -14.91 -13.08
N LYS A 224 5.46 -14.90 -13.01
CA LYS A 224 4.61 -14.22 -13.98
C LYS A 224 4.14 -12.87 -13.45
N LYS A 225 3.93 -11.94 -14.37
CA LYS A 225 3.30 -10.64 -14.09
C LYS A 225 2.00 -10.83 -13.29
N GLY A 226 1.94 -10.20 -12.12
CA GLY A 226 0.79 -10.30 -11.21
C GLY A 226 0.87 -11.41 -10.17
N ASP A 227 1.82 -12.34 -10.26
CA ASP A 227 2.03 -13.31 -9.18
C ASP A 227 2.52 -12.63 -7.91
N TRP A 228 2.06 -13.12 -6.75
CA TRP A 228 2.39 -12.52 -5.47
C TRP A 228 3.83 -12.77 -5.05
N LEU A 229 4.58 -11.69 -4.82
CA LEU A 229 5.97 -11.70 -4.34
C LEU A 229 6.07 -11.85 -2.84
N GLY A 230 5.20 -11.16 -2.12
CA GLY A 230 5.28 -11.10 -0.67
C GLY A 230 4.23 -10.17 -0.08
N MET A 231 4.32 -9.94 1.24
CA MET A 231 3.40 -9.09 1.99
C MET A 231 4.17 -8.25 3.01
N ILE A 232 3.85 -6.96 3.10
CA ILE A 232 4.33 -6.08 4.16
C ILE A 232 3.23 -5.96 5.21
N ARG A 233 3.55 -6.29 6.48
CA ARG A 233 2.57 -6.20 7.58
C ARG A 233 2.59 -4.81 8.20
N PHE A 234 1.51 -4.06 8.04
CA PHE A 234 1.20 -2.73 8.61
C PHE A 234 2.21 -1.58 8.38
N GLY A 235 1.73 -0.57 7.67
CA GLY A 235 2.45 0.67 7.40
C GLY A 235 3.63 0.45 6.48
N SER A 236 3.43 0.65 5.19
CA SER A 236 4.37 0.20 4.19
C SER A 236 4.52 1.19 3.05
N GLN A 237 5.71 1.15 2.50
CA GLN A 237 6.07 1.80 1.26
C GLN A 237 6.69 0.77 0.34
N VAL A 238 6.41 0.89 -0.94
CA VAL A 238 7.07 0.13 -1.99
C VAL A 238 7.72 1.10 -2.95
N ASP A 239 9.01 0.95 -3.15
CA ASP A 239 9.76 1.70 -4.13
C ASP A 239 10.04 0.82 -5.34
N VAL A 240 9.81 1.36 -6.52
CA VAL A 240 10.00 0.66 -7.79
C VAL A 240 11.07 1.38 -8.59
N ILE A 241 12.09 0.64 -9.00
CA ILE A 241 13.19 1.13 -9.84
C ILE A 241 12.95 0.60 -11.25
N LEU A 242 12.76 1.53 -12.19
CA LEU A 242 12.42 1.25 -13.57
C LEU A 242 13.53 1.72 -14.51
N PRO A 243 13.77 1.03 -15.64
CA PRO A 243 14.70 1.50 -16.67
C PRO A 243 14.28 2.88 -17.20
N ILE A 244 15.28 3.70 -17.55
CA ILE A 244 15.03 5.08 -18.00
C ILE A 244 14.33 5.14 -19.36
N GLU A 245 14.41 4.09 -20.15
CA GLU A 245 13.83 3.94 -21.47
C GLU A 245 12.31 3.76 -21.43
N TYR A 246 11.74 3.60 -20.21
CA TYR A 246 10.31 3.47 -20.01
C TYR A 246 9.69 4.80 -19.57
N ASP A 247 8.56 5.15 -20.17
CA ASP A 247 7.75 6.29 -19.76
C ASP A 247 6.88 5.92 -18.56
N VAL A 248 7.01 6.63 -17.46
CA VAL A 248 6.12 6.47 -16.29
C VAL A 248 4.74 6.99 -16.65
N LYS A 249 3.70 6.16 -16.49
CA LYS A 249 2.31 6.45 -16.89
C LYS A 249 1.42 6.96 -15.76
N VAL A 250 1.93 6.99 -14.54
CA VAL A 250 1.23 7.47 -13.35
C VAL A 250 1.74 8.86 -12.94
N LYS A 251 0.95 9.56 -12.11
CA LYS A 251 1.26 10.90 -11.60
C LYS A 251 1.32 10.89 -10.07
N LEU A 252 1.92 11.93 -9.50
CA LEU A 252 1.90 12.15 -8.05
C LEU A 252 0.46 12.17 -7.52
N LYS A 253 0.24 11.47 -6.40
CA LYS A 253 -1.05 11.29 -5.71
C LYS A 253 -2.05 10.38 -6.42
N ASP A 254 -1.72 9.78 -7.54
CA ASP A 254 -2.58 8.76 -8.14
C ASP A 254 -2.74 7.59 -7.17
N GLN A 255 -3.99 7.11 -7.03
CA GLN A 255 -4.28 5.83 -6.40
C GLN A 255 -4.09 4.74 -7.46
N ILE A 256 -3.16 3.83 -7.21
CA ILE A 256 -2.80 2.74 -8.11
C ILE A 256 -3.06 1.38 -7.47
N TYR A 257 -3.16 0.35 -8.31
CA TYR A 257 -3.54 -1.00 -7.90
C TYR A 257 -2.58 -2.03 -8.46
N ALA A 258 -2.11 -2.93 -7.59
CA ALA A 258 -1.19 -4.01 -7.92
C ALA A 258 -1.72 -4.88 -9.08
N GLY A 259 -0.90 -5.10 -10.10
CA GLY A 259 -1.25 -5.92 -11.26
C GLY A 259 -2.24 -5.29 -12.25
N GLU A 260 -2.98 -4.24 -11.87
CA GLU A 260 -4.01 -3.63 -12.72
C GLU A 260 -3.56 -2.29 -13.34
N THR A 261 -2.86 -1.45 -12.56
CA THR A 261 -2.40 -0.15 -13.05
C THR A 261 -1.11 -0.32 -13.84
N ILE A 262 -1.07 0.19 -15.07
CA ILE A 262 0.15 0.30 -15.86
C ILE A 262 1.02 1.39 -15.23
N LEU A 263 2.15 1.00 -14.65
CA LEU A 263 3.10 1.90 -14.00
C LEU A 263 3.99 2.58 -15.02
N ALA A 264 4.48 1.81 -16.01
CA ALA A 264 5.32 2.32 -17.09
C ALA A 264 5.13 1.50 -18.36
N ALA A 265 5.47 2.09 -19.51
CA ALA A 265 5.46 1.46 -20.81
C ALA A 265 6.68 1.91 -21.62
N PRO A 266 7.12 1.15 -22.63
CA PRO A 266 8.24 1.53 -23.50
C PRO A 266 8.03 2.93 -24.06
N SER A 267 9.08 3.75 -24.12
CA SER A 267 9.00 5.06 -24.76
C SER A 267 8.84 4.91 -26.28
N LYS A 268 8.19 5.89 -26.91
CA LYS A 268 7.92 5.86 -28.36
C LYS A 268 9.19 5.69 -29.21
N THR A 269 10.34 6.06 -28.67
CA THR A 269 11.64 5.89 -29.34
C THR A 269 12.09 4.42 -29.44
N MET A 270 11.60 3.54 -28.59
CA MET A 270 11.89 2.10 -28.65
C MET A 270 10.98 1.33 -29.63
N THR A 271 9.78 1.85 -29.93
CA THR A 271 8.81 1.16 -30.80
C THR A 271 9.04 1.42 -32.31
N SER A 272 10.04 2.22 -32.68
CA SER A 272 10.35 2.60 -34.04
C SER A 272 11.65 1.94 -34.62
N SER A 273 12.22 1.02 -33.90
CA SER A 273 13.33 0.16 -34.32
C SER A 273 12.87 -1.30 -34.40
#